data_6e8f3acdff3b8c10a1c95e8b16c071c2
#
_entry.id   6e8f3acdff3b8c10a1c95e8b16c071c2
#
_cell.length_a   1.000
_cell.length_b   1.000
_cell.length_c   1.000
_cell.angle_alpha   90.00
_cell.angle_beta   90.00
_cell.angle_gamma   90.00
#
_symmetry.space_group_name_H-M   'P 1'
#
loop_
_entity.id
_entity.type
_entity.pdbx_description
1 polymer ?
#
loop_
_entity_poly.entity_id
_entity_poly.type
_entity_poly.pdbx_seq_one_letter_code
_entity_poly.pdbx_strand_id
1 'polypeptide(L)'
;MATGTDALAQFIRSIPLFSFVGPEDMSEVLRVLRPVQLNAGDVLFREGEPGRAMWVLGEGAEVSINTTQGHTSKRPVAVAYAKKGSVIGEMALVDDGPRSATAVVTQDGHAHQIDAQEFHSM
;
A
#
# COMPACT_ATOMS: atom_id res chain seq x y z
N MET A 1 -7.30 -1.62 27.63
CA MET A 1 -6.16 -1.07 26.90
C MET A 1 -6.10 -1.67 25.50
N ALA A 2 -5.97 -0.85 24.48
CA ALA A 2 -5.92 -1.34 23.11
C ALA A 2 -4.63 -2.12 22.86
N THR A 3 -4.75 -3.26 22.19
CA THR A 3 -3.59 -4.02 21.72
C THR A 3 -3.10 -3.43 20.41
N GLY A 4 -1.93 -3.84 19.94
CA GLY A 4 -1.45 -3.46 18.62
C GLY A 4 -2.41 -3.87 17.50
N THR A 5 -3.09 -5.02 17.68
CA THR A 5 -4.09 -5.49 16.72
C THR A 5 -5.30 -4.57 16.67
N ASP A 6 -5.77 -4.09 17.84
CA ASP A 6 -6.92 -3.17 17.89
C ASP A 6 -6.58 -1.83 17.23
N ALA A 7 -5.39 -1.31 17.47
CA ALA A 7 -4.94 -0.07 16.86
C ALA A 7 -4.83 -0.23 15.34
N LEU A 8 -4.32 -1.36 14.89
CA LEU A 8 -4.19 -1.65 13.45
C LEU A 8 -5.57 -1.78 12.81
N ALA A 9 -6.52 -2.47 13.48
CA ALA A 9 -7.88 -2.62 12.98
C ALA A 9 -8.55 -1.25 12.83
N GLN A 10 -8.39 -0.37 13.81
CA GLN A 10 -8.95 0.98 13.75
C GLN A 10 -8.35 1.77 12.59
N PHE A 11 -7.04 1.64 12.39
CA PHE A 11 -6.37 2.30 11.28
C PHE A 11 -6.90 1.80 9.94
N ILE A 12 -7.00 0.47 9.78
CA ILE A 12 -7.48 -0.13 8.53
C ILE A 12 -8.90 0.37 8.21
N ARG A 13 -9.77 0.49 9.21
CA ARG A 13 -11.12 0.99 9.00
C ARG A 13 -11.16 2.45 8.57
N SER A 14 -10.11 3.21 8.84
CA SER A 14 -10.03 4.60 8.40
C SER A 14 -9.74 4.71 6.91
N ILE A 15 -9.29 3.63 6.28
CA ILE A 15 -9.04 3.58 4.85
C ILE A 15 -10.38 3.42 4.13
N PRO A 16 -10.73 4.32 3.17
CA PRO A 16 -12.04 4.28 2.53
C PRO A 16 -12.45 2.93 1.98
N LEU A 17 -11.52 2.19 1.37
CA LEU A 17 -11.80 0.87 0.82
C LEU A 17 -12.29 -0.12 1.88
N PHE A 18 -11.83 0.03 3.11
CA PHE A 18 -12.14 -0.89 4.21
C PHE A 18 -13.17 -0.32 5.19
N SER A 19 -13.78 0.82 4.91
CA SER A 19 -14.69 1.49 5.85
C SER A 19 -15.96 0.68 6.09
N PHE A 20 -16.32 -0.22 5.18
CA PHE A 20 -17.52 -1.05 5.29
C PHE A 20 -17.25 -2.40 5.94
N VAL A 21 -16.01 -2.68 6.34
CA VAL A 21 -15.64 -3.99 6.89
C VAL A 21 -16.16 -4.09 8.31
N GLY A 22 -17.00 -5.10 8.57
CA GLY A 22 -17.50 -5.38 9.91
C GLY A 22 -16.45 -6.08 10.77
N PRO A 23 -16.73 -6.25 12.08
CA PRO A 23 -15.75 -6.88 12.99
C PRO A 23 -15.33 -8.29 12.56
N GLU A 24 -16.25 -9.09 12.04
CA GLU A 24 -15.96 -10.45 11.60
C GLU A 24 -15.04 -10.44 10.38
N ASP A 25 -15.33 -9.58 9.41
CA ASP A 25 -14.55 -9.47 8.21
C ASP A 25 -13.20 -8.83 8.49
N MET A 26 -13.12 -7.96 9.50
CA MET A 26 -11.85 -7.36 9.89
C MET A 26 -10.84 -8.40 10.34
N SER A 27 -11.30 -9.46 11.01
CA SER A 27 -10.42 -10.57 11.40
C SER A 27 -9.75 -11.20 10.17
N GLU A 28 -10.52 -11.36 9.08
CA GLU A 28 -9.96 -11.90 7.84
C GLU A 28 -8.94 -10.94 7.21
N VAL A 29 -9.25 -9.64 7.21
CA VAL A 29 -8.32 -8.64 6.68
C VAL A 29 -7.00 -8.67 7.46
N LEU A 30 -7.08 -8.69 8.79
CA LEU A 30 -5.88 -8.71 9.64
C LEU A 30 -5.07 -9.99 9.44
N ARG A 31 -5.73 -11.11 9.14
CA ARG A 31 -5.06 -12.37 8.91
C ARG A 31 -4.19 -12.35 7.64
N VAL A 32 -4.64 -11.64 6.60
CA VAL A 32 -3.89 -11.57 5.33
C VAL A 32 -2.94 -10.39 5.27
N LEU A 33 -2.97 -9.51 6.27
CA LEU A 33 -2.03 -8.41 6.40
C LEU A 33 -0.67 -8.95 6.86
N ARG A 34 0.37 -8.74 6.07
CA ARG A 34 1.71 -9.22 6.39
C ARG A 34 2.65 -8.08 6.73
N PRO A 35 3.31 -8.12 7.89
CA PRO A 35 4.35 -7.13 8.17
C PRO A 35 5.54 -7.36 7.26
N VAL A 36 6.04 -6.28 6.66
CA VAL A 36 7.22 -6.34 5.79
C VAL A 36 8.16 -5.21 6.16
N GLN A 37 9.45 -5.45 5.95
CA GLN A 37 10.46 -4.41 6.07
C GLN A 37 10.73 -3.83 4.69
N LEU A 38 10.78 -2.50 4.61
CA LEU A 38 11.10 -1.79 3.38
C LEU A 38 12.49 -1.19 3.51
N ASN A 39 13.30 -1.36 2.48
CA ASN A 39 14.66 -0.80 2.45
C ASN A 39 14.76 0.22 1.33
N ALA A 40 15.45 1.30 1.59
CA ALA A 40 15.66 2.35 0.59
C ALA A 40 16.23 1.74 -0.70
N GLY A 41 15.61 2.10 -1.82
CA GLY A 41 15.95 1.53 -3.12
C GLY A 41 15.02 0.41 -3.58
N ASP A 42 14.23 -0.17 -2.67
CA ASP A 42 13.26 -1.19 -3.07
C ASP A 42 12.20 -0.57 -3.98
N VAL A 43 11.83 -1.31 -5.02
CA VAL A 43 10.72 -0.92 -5.91
C VAL A 43 9.51 -1.76 -5.53
N LEU A 44 8.45 -1.12 -5.06
CA LEU A 44 7.23 -1.83 -4.67
C LEU A 44 6.42 -2.23 -5.89
N PHE A 45 6.34 -1.35 -6.87
CA PHE A 45 5.72 -1.65 -8.16
C PHE A 45 6.20 -0.65 -9.19
N ARG A 46 6.08 -1.02 -10.47
CA ARG A 46 6.49 -0.18 -11.59
C ARG A 46 5.28 0.26 -12.39
N GLU A 47 5.36 1.46 -12.93
CA GLU A 47 4.34 1.97 -13.85
C GLU A 47 4.12 0.98 -15.00
N GLY A 48 2.86 0.68 -15.29
CA GLY A 48 2.48 -0.26 -16.34
C GLY A 48 2.33 -1.71 -15.89
N GLU A 49 2.83 -2.06 -14.70
CA GLU A 49 2.66 -3.43 -14.19
C GLU A 49 1.23 -3.63 -13.67
N PRO A 50 0.71 -4.87 -13.74
CA PRO A 50 -0.59 -5.15 -13.12
C PRO A 50 -0.51 -5.00 -11.60
N GLY A 51 -1.57 -4.49 -11.00
CA GLY A 51 -1.64 -4.33 -9.55
C GLY A 51 -1.74 -5.67 -8.85
N ARG A 52 -0.86 -5.94 -7.89
CA ARG A 52 -0.79 -7.23 -7.18
C ARG A 52 -0.90 -7.13 -5.67
N ALA A 53 -0.71 -5.93 -5.11
CA ALA A 53 -0.71 -5.76 -3.67
C ALA A 53 -0.91 -4.30 -3.31
N MET A 54 -1.28 -4.07 -2.06
CA MET A 54 -1.24 -2.73 -1.47
C MET A 54 -0.35 -2.74 -0.23
N TRP A 55 0.09 -1.56 0.18
CA TRP A 55 0.93 -1.38 1.36
C TRP A 55 0.37 -0.27 2.23
N VAL A 56 0.39 -0.52 3.55
CA VAL A 56 0.10 0.49 4.56
C VAL A 56 1.43 0.84 5.21
N LEU A 57 1.88 2.08 5.05
CA LEU A 57 3.20 2.48 5.51
C LEU A 57 3.21 2.71 7.02
N GLY A 58 4.24 2.19 7.67
CA GLY A 58 4.47 2.32 9.11
C GLY A 58 5.68 3.16 9.42
N GLU A 59 6.26 2.92 10.61
CA GLU A 59 7.36 3.72 11.12
C GLU A 59 8.55 3.75 10.17
N GLY A 60 9.07 4.95 9.97
CA GLY A 60 10.29 5.20 9.20
C GLY A 60 10.11 5.20 7.70
N ALA A 61 9.13 4.49 7.17
CA ALA A 61 9.00 4.28 5.74
C ALA A 61 8.66 5.59 5.00
N GLU A 62 9.35 5.81 3.90
CA GLU A 62 9.00 6.85 2.94
C GLU A 62 9.12 6.26 1.55
N VAL A 63 8.13 6.54 0.71
CA VAL A 63 8.05 6.01 -0.65
C VAL A 63 7.79 7.15 -1.62
N SER A 64 8.60 7.26 -2.66
CA SER A 64 8.35 8.24 -3.72
C SER A 64 7.45 7.62 -4.78
N ILE A 65 6.47 8.39 -5.23
CA ILE A 65 5.56 8.00 -6.30
C ILE A 65 5.97 8.79 -7.54
N ASN A 66 6.36 8.08 -8.59
CA ASN A 66 6.95 8.66 -9.77
C ASN A 66 6.15 8.27 -11.00
N THR A 67 5.94 9.20 -11.91
CA THR A 67 5.20 8.92 -13.13
C THR A 67 5.83 9.61 -14.33
N THR A 68 5.66 8.98 -15.51
CA THR A 68 6.02 9.60 -16.78
C THR A 68 4.81 10.23 -17.46
N GLN A 69 3.62 10.03 -16.90
CA GLN A 69 2.38 10.50 -17.50
C GLN A 69 2.22 12.01 -17.34
N GLY A 70 1.70 12.66 -18.36
CA GLY A 70 1.42 14.08 -18.30
C GLY A 70 2.63 14.99 -18.46
N HIS A 71 3.79 14.43 -18.81
CA HIS A 71 5.04 15.16 -18.96
C HIS A 71 5.53 15.10 -20.40
N THR A 72 6.21 16.16 -20.85
CA THR A 72 6.85 16.18 -22.16
C THR A 72 8.11 15.32 -22.18
N SER A 73 8.73 15.14 -21.01
CA SER A 73 9.91 14.29 -20.85
C SER A 73 9.47 12.85 -20.59
N LYS A 74 10.24 11.89 -21.10
CA LYS A 74 10.01 10.47 -20.82
C LYS A 74 10.62 10.02 -19.49
N ARG A 75 11.27 10.93 -18.76
CA ARG A 75 11.85 10.62 -17.46
C ARG A 75 10.78 10.63 -16.38
N PRO A 76 10.80 9.66 -15.46
CA PRO A 76 9.88 9.69 -14.33
C PRO A 76 10.12 10.92 -13.45
N VAL A 77 9.03 11.51 -12.98
CA VAL A 77 9.07 12.65 -12.07
C VAL A 77 8.34 12.28 -10.81
N ALA A 78 8.92 12.58 -9.66
CA ALA A 78 8.25 12.36 -8.38
C ALA A 78 7.09 13.33 -8.25
N VAL A 79 5.89 12.78 -8.07
CA VAL A 79 4.66 13.58 -7.93
C VAL A 79 4.14 13.56 -6.49
N ALA A 80 4.64 12.66 -5.67
CA ALA A 80 4.23 12.56 -4.26
C ALA A 80 5.25 11.76 -3.47
N TYR A 81 5.25 11.97 -2.16
CA TYR A 81 6.00 11.15 -1.21
C TYR A 81 5.01 10.67 -0.15
N ALA A 82 4.94 9.35 0.02
CA ALA A 82 4.08 8.74 1.01
C ALA A 82 4.90 8.38 2.25
N LYS A 83 4.32 8.61 3.43
CA LYS A 83 4.97 8.35 4.72
C LYS A 83 4.06 7.55 5.62
N LYS A 84 4.48 7.33 6.87
CA LYS A 84 3.68 6.61 7.87
C LYS A 84 2.23 7.06 7.83
N GLY A 85 1.33 6.10 7.82
CA GLY A 85 -0.10 6.33 7.75
C GLY A 85 -0.66 6.37 6.34
N SER A 86 0.20 6.41 5.33
CA SER A 86 -0.25 6.41 3.93
C SER A 86 -0.53 4.98 3.46
N VAL A 87 -1.48 4.88 2.55
CA VAL A 87 -1.81 3.62 1.86
C VAL A 87 -1.44 3.80 0.41
N ILE A 88 -0.68 2.87 -0.15
CA ILE A 88 -0.29 2.92 -1.55
C ILE A 88 -0.68 1.62 -2.25
N GLY A 89 -1.14 1.76 -3.48
CA GLY A 89 -1.49 0.63 -4.32
C GLY A 89 -2.83 -0.02 -4.02
N GLU A 90 -3.73 0.65 -3.28
CA GLU A 90 -5.01 0.06 -2.86
C GLU A 90 -5.91 -0.30 -4.04
N MET A 91 -5.74 0.35 -5.19
CA MET A 91 -6.54 0.02 -6.36
C MET A 91 -6.29 -1.41 -6.85
N ALA A 92 -5.16 -2.01 -6.49
CA ALA A 92 -4.88 -3.40 -6.84
C ALA A 92 -5.90 -4.37 -6.25
N LEU A 93 -6.58 -3.98 -5.17
CA LEU A 93 -7.57 -4.85 -4.53
C LEU A 93 -8.92 -4.84 -5.23
N VAL A 94 -9.19 -3.84 -6.05
CA VAL A 94 -10.48 -3.70 -6.75
C VAL A 94 -10.34 -3.76 -8.27
N ASP A 95 -9.14 -3.56 -8.77
CA ASP A 95 -8.87 -3.49 -10.20
C ASP A 95 -7.46 -4.01 -10.46
N ASP A 96 -7.30 -4.94 -11.38
CA ASP A 96 -6.01 -5.50 -11.76
C ASP A 96 -5.38 -4.77 -12.96
N GLY A 97 -5.86 -3.58 -13.26
CA GLY A 97 -5.31 -2.75 -14.32
C GLY A 97 -3.86 -2.33 -14.05
N PRO A 98 -3.21 -1.74 -15.05
CA PRO A 98 -1.81 -1.36 -14.93
C PRO A 98 -1.62 -0.22 -13.93
N ARG A 99 -0.49 -0.26 -13.23
CA ARG A 99 -0.11 0.81 -12.30
C ARG A 99 0.11 2.11 -13.07
N SER A 100 -0.38 3.20 -12.50
CA SER A 100 -0.24 4.52 -13.09
C SER A 100 1.08 5.20 -12.74
N ALA A 101 1.86 4.61 -11.85
CA ALA A 101 3.11 5.18 -11.37
C ALA A 101 4.03 4.09 -10.84
N THR A 102 5.29 4.46 -10.61
CA THR A 102 6.30 3.61 -9.98
C THR A 102 6.49 4.06 -8.53
N ALA A 103 6.49 3.11 -7.60
CA ALA A 103 6.70 3.39 -6.17
C ALA A 103 8.07 2.87 -5.74
N VAL A 104 8.92 3.77 -5.26
CA VAL A 104 10.28 3.44 -4.82
C VAL A 104 10.46 3.85 -3.37
N VAL A 105 10.94 2.93 -2.55
CA VAL A 105 11.24 3.22 -1.14
C VAL A 105 12.44 4.15 -1.09
N THR A 106 12.29 5.28 -0.39
CA THR A 106 13.36 6.26 -0.23
C THR A 106 13.95 6.26 1.17
N GLN A 107 13.27 5.64 2.13
CA GLN A 107 13.75 5.57 3.51
C GLN A 107 13.33 4.24 4.12
N ASP A 108 14.28 3.57 4.78
CA ASP A 108 14.04 2.29 5.45
C ASP A 108 12.92 2.42 6.48
N GLY A 109 12.07 1.42 6.55
CA GLY A 109 11.00 1.41 7.52
C GLY A 109 10.17 0.15 7.44
N HIS A 110 8.99 0.20 8.03
CA HIS A 110 8.08 -0.93 8.10
C HIS A 110 6.78 -0.63 7.37
N ALA A 111 6.11 -1.68 6.92
CA ALA A 111 4.81 -1.58 6.29
C ALA A 111 4.03 -2.86 6.52
N HIS A 112 2.75 -2.83 6.23
CA HIS A 112 1.93 -4.03 6.13
C HIS A 112 1.47 -4.17 4.70
N GLN A 113 1.52 -5.38 4.17
CA GLN A 113 1.19 -5.68 2.78
C GLN A 113 0.00 -6.62 2.72
N ILE A 114 -0.92 -6.35 1.80
CA ILE A 114 -2.00 -7.27 1.45
C ILE A 114 -1.85 -7.61 -0.02
N ASP A 115 -1.73 -8.91 -0.33
CA ASP A 115 -1.74 -9.36 -1.71
C ASP A 115 -3.17 -9.35 -2.25
N ALA A 116 -3.34 -8.88 -3.48
CA ALA A 116 -4.65 -8.82 -4.09
C ALA A 116 -5.30 -10.20 -4.18
N GLN A 117 -4.51 -11.23 -4.52
CA GLN A 117 -5.01 -12.59 -4.62
C GLN A 117 -5.53 -13.10 -3.28
N GLU A 118 -4.81 -12.86 -2.20
CA GLU A 118 -5.27 -13.25 -0.86
C GLU A 118 -6.53 -12.48 -0.46
N PHE A 119 -6.59 -11.21 -0.79
CA PHE A 119 -7.77 -10.39 -0.51
C PHE A 119 -9.00 -10.92 -1.24
N HIS A 120 -8.84 -11.29 -2.51
CA HIS A 120 -9.97 -11.77 -3.32
C HIS A 120 -10.45 -13.16 -2.90
N SER A 121 -9.62 -13.91 -2.18
CA SER A 121 -9.99 -15.26 -1.73
C SER A 121 -10.59 -15.29 -0.32
N MET A 122 -10.72 -14.14 0.31
CA MET A 122 -11.35 -14.06 1.63
C MET A 122 -12.84 -14.38 1.59
#